data_22b419313a8413ea490718c90ab65fdd
#
_entry.id   22b419313a8413ea490718c90ab65fdd
#
_cell.length_a   1.000
_cell.length_b   1.000
_cell.length_c   1.000
_cell.angle_alpha   90.00
_cell.angle_beta   90.00
_cell.angle_gamma   90.00
#
_symmetry.space_group_name_H-M   'P 1'
#
loop_
_entity.id
_entity.type
_entity.pdbx_description
1 polymer ?
#
loop_
_entity_poly.entity_id
_entity_poly.type
_entity_poly.pdbx_seq_one_letter_code
_entity_poly.pdbx_strand_id
1 'polypeptide(L)'
;MHRFKENRVMYQRMLFLMILDAMFTVLASFVAVLTRMEFKIDWWVWNNYLEIVGIDILITLVVYYVFRLYKSMWRYASIIEVRRLLLAVICSDFFRMLLYVFVLKVELPRSWYILEPCMLLILSSTLRFLYRGMRSMKNDSPLFEQDKHLINVMIIGAGEAGNMLLREIKRSSHLPMKVVCFIDDDPLKQGYYMNDVPIAGNRNAIGEMVKKYEVDEIYIALPSVSINQRRELMNICNDTGCKIKILPGIYQLMNGEVKVSKLRNVEIEDLLGRDPISVNMNQIASYVENRTVMVTGGGGSIGSELCRQVAARHPRKLIIVDIYENNAYDIQMELRNAHPELNLDVCIASIRDGEKIDALFNELRPEVVYHAAAHKHVPLMEDSPNEAIKNNVFGTLNVVRAADKYHVKRFVQISTDKAVNPTNIMGASKRMCEMIIQAFSRHSHTVFTAVRFGNVLGSNGSVIPLFKKQIAHGGPVTVTDKNIIRYFMTIPEAVSLVMQAGIFAKGGEIFVLDMGEPVKIDDLARNLIKLSGFTPDVDIPIIYTGLRPGEKLYEELLMDEEGLQKTENGSIFIGHPLDFDEEVYFEQLHHLRGTIDDMHQDAIRDEVRKIVSTYHPELGGK
;
A
#
# COMPACT_ATOMS: atom_id res chain seq x y z
N MET A 1 -14.97 9.50 42.49
CA MET A 1 -14.38 10.81 42.82
C MET A 1 -13.92 11.62 41.60
N HIS A 2 -13.38 11.02 40.52
CA HIS A 2 -12.94 11.75 39.28
C HIS A 2 -14.12 12.46 38.57
N ARG A 3 -15.25 11.81 38.33
CA ARG A 3 -16.45 12.38 37.68
C ARG A 3 -17.05 13.60 38.41
N PHE A 4 -16.94 13.66 39.72
CA PHE A 4 -17.45 14.81 40.51
C PHE A 4 -16.56 16.07 40.38
N LYS A 5 -15.23 15.89 40.21
CA LYS A 5 -14.31 17.01 39.99
C LYS A 5 -14.47 17.60 38.56
N GLU A 6 -14.68 16.79 37.55
CA GLU A 6 -14.88 17.24 36.16
C GLU A 6 -16.18 18.04 36.01
N ASN A 7 -17.28 17.58 36.63
CA ASN A 7 -18.53 18.30 36.61
C ASN A 7 -18.43 19.68 37.30
N ARG A 8 -17.69 19.79 38.39
CA ARG A 8 -17.50 21.06 39.11
C ARG A 8 -16.76 22.11 38.25
N VAL A 9 -15.73 21.72 37.52
CA VAL A 9 -14.99 22.61 36.62
C VAL A 9 -15.85 23.06 35.44
N MET A 10 -16.68 22.18 34.92
CA MET A 10 -17.64 22.50 33.84
C MET A 10 -18.67 23.53 34.30
N TYR A 11 -19.27 23.37 35.48
CA TYR A 11 -20.26 24.31 36.02
C TYR A 11 -19.63 25.68 36.35
N GLN A 12 -18.41 25.70 36.89
CA GLN A 12 -17.68 26.94 37.13
C GLN A 12 -17.41 27.74 35.86
N ARG A 13 -17.04 27.06 34.78
CA ARG A 13 -16.85 27.69 33.46
C ARG A 13 -18.17 28.22 32.90
N MET A 14 -19.23 27.45 32.98
CA MET A 14 -20.55 27.87 32.51
C MET A 14 -21.03 29.12 33.26
N LEU A 15 -20.89 29.15 34.57
CA LEU A 15 -21.26 30.28 35.42
C LEU A 15 -20.43 31.52 35.08
N PHE A 16 -19.12 31.36 34.89
CA PHE A 16 -18.23 32.47 34.51
C PHE A 16 -18.63 33.09 33.17
N LEU A 17 -18.98 32.27 32.18
CA LEU A 17 -19.45 32.74 30.87
C LEU A 17 -20.80 33.44 30.94
N MET A 18 -21.73 32.92 31.77
CA MET A 18 -23.02 33.56 31.98
C MET A 18 -22.87 34.94 32.61
N ILE A 19 -21.96 35.09 33.57
CA ILE A 19 -21.65 36.39 34.19
C ILE A 19 -21.08 37.36 33.16
N LEU A 20 -20.15 36.90 32.32
CA LEU A 20 -19.55 37.75 31.26
C LEU A 20 -20.57 38.17 30.19
N ASP A 21 -21.40 37.24 29.73
CA ASP A 21 -22.44 37.58 28.73
C ASP A 21 -23.51 38.51 29.37
N ALA A 22 -23.82 38.37 30.65
CA ALA A 22 -24.66 39.32 31.36
C ALA A 22 -24.04 40.75 31.40
N MET A 23 -22.75 40.84 31.73
CA MET A 23 -22.01 42.11 31.70
C MET A 23 -21.98 42.71 30.30
N PHE A 24 -21.78 41.89 29.26
CA PHE A 24 -21.80 42.37 27.88
C PHE A 24 -23.18 42.85 27.43
N THR A 25 -24.25 42.21 27.89
CA THR A 25 -25.60 42.65 27.60
C THR A 25 -25.86 44.04 28.22
N VAL A 26 -25.45 44.24 29.48
CA VAL A 26 -25.55 45.56 30.13
C VAL A 26 -24.74 46.61 29.40
N LEU A 27 -23.48 46.28 29.05
CA LEU A 27 -22.56 47.19 28.36
C LEU A 27 -23.07 47.54 26.96
N ALA A 28 -23.52 46.54 26.18
CA ALA A 28 -24.03 46.73 24.83
C ALA A 28 -25.29 47.61 24.83
N SER A 29 -26.23 47.31 25.73
CA SER A 29 -27.46 48.05 25.91
C SER A 29 -27.18 49.51 26.33
N PHE A 30 -26.29 49.68 27.33
CA PHE A 30 -25.87 51.03 27.79
C PHE A 30 -25.19 51.84 26.71
N VAL A 31 -24.21 51.27 25.99
CA VAL A 31 -23.50 51.94 24.90
C VAL A 31 -24.47 52.30 23.76
N ALA A 32 -25.43 51.41 23.44
CA ALA A 32 -26.43 51.70 22.44
C ALA A 32 -27.33 52.93 22.80
N VAL A 33 -27.73 53.05 24.09
CA VAL A 33 -28.44 54.23 24.58
C VAL A 33 -27.57 55.47 24.51
N LEU A 34 -26.34 55.43 25.04
CA LEU A 34 -25.41 56.54 25.02
C LEU A 34 -25.14 57.06 23.61
N THR A 35 -24.86 56.18 22.67
CA THR A 35 -24.54 56.52 21.29
C THR A 35 -25.73 57.21 20.63
N ARG A 36 -26.95 56.72 20.89
CA ARG A 36 -28.17 57.32 20.28
C ARG A 36 -28.49 58.70 20.85
N MET A 37 -28.24 58.91 22.15
CA MET A 37 -28.54 60.14 22.86
C MET A 37 -27.37 61.17 22.81
N GLU A 38 -26.38 60.94 21.94
CA GLU A 38 -25.22 61.84 21.77
C GLU A 38 -24.52 62.16 23.09
N PHE A 39 -24.43 61.15 23.97
CA PHE A 39 -23.88 61.24 25.34
C PHE A 39 -24.67 62.16 26.29
N LYS A 40 -25.89 62.59 25.93
CA LYS A 40 -26.80 63.34 26.78
C LYS A 40 -28.01 62.48 27.12
N ILE A 41 -28.03 61.88 28.30
CA ILE A 41 -29.09 60.97 28.71
C ILE A 41 -30.19 61.76 29.40
N ASP A 42 -31.39 61.75 28.82
CA ASP A 42 -32.59 62.30 29.46
C ASP A 42 -33.05 61.35 30.58
N TRP A 43 -33.63 61.93 31.66
CA TRP A 43 -34.07 61.16 32.80
C TRP A 43 -35.07 60.03 32.47
N TRP A 44 -35.97 60.25 31.55
CA TRP A 44 -36.96 59.29 31.15
C TRP A 44 -36.38 58.08 30.44
N VAL A 45 -35.38 58.25 29.60
CA VAL A 45 -34.63 57.16 28.92
C VAL A 45 -33.85 56.35 29.94
N TRP A 46 -33.24 57.04 30.92
CA TRP A 46 -32.48 56.36 31.95
C TRP A 46 -33.38 55.49 32.84
N ASN A 47 -34.58 55.96 33.21
CA ASN A 47 -35.52 55.22 34.01
C ASN A 47 -36.07 54.00 33.25
N ASN A 48 -36.47 54.17 32.00
CA ASN A 48 -36.89 53.07 31.14
C ASN A 48 -35.76 52.01 30.95
N TYR A 49 -34.52 52.45 30.80
CA TYR A 49 -33.37 51.54 30.70
C TYR A 49 -33.18 50.70 31.99
N LEU A 50 -33.26 51.29 33.13
CA LEU A 50 -33.16 50.60 34.41
C LEU A 50 -34.26 49.56 34.62
N GLU A 51 -35.45 49.79 34.16
CA GLU A 51 -36.57 48.86 34.22
C GLU A 51 -36.37 47.62 33.37
N ILE A 52 -35.72 47.75 32.21
CA ILE A 52 -35.59 46.65 31.25
C ILE A 52 -34.28 45.86 31.37
N VAL A 53 -33.19 46.43 31.92
CA VAL A 53 -31.87 45.83 31.93
C VAL A 53 -31.83 44.42 32.57
N GLY A 54 -32.61 44.20 33.58
CA GLY A 54 -32.73 42.87 34.21
C GLY A 54 -33.41 41.85 33.31
N ILE A 55 -34.38 42.31 32.53
CA ILE A 55 -35.11 41.46 31.57
C ILE A 55 -34.20 41.15 30.36
N ASP A 56 -33.42 42.13 29.89
CA ASP A 56 -32.43 41.95 28.83
C ASP A 56 -31.46 40.86 29.17
N ILE A 57 -30.89 40.88 30.38
CA ILE A 57 -29.96 39.86 30.86
C ILE A 57 -30.64 38.48 30.84
N LEU A 58 -31.88 38.40 31.41
CA LEU A 58 -32.58 37.14 31.50
C LEU A 58 -32.87 36.54 30.11
N ILE A 59 -33.39 37.33 29.18
CA ILE A 59 -33.68 36.88 27.80
C ILE A 59 -32.42 36.39 27.13
N THR A 60 -31.34 37.16 27.19
CA THR A 60 -30.06 36.85 26.55
C THR A 60 -29.50 35.54 27.12
N LEU A 61 -29.46 35.35 28.44
CA LEU A 61 -28.94 34.15 29.07
C LEU A 61 -29.76 32.91 28.74
N VAL A 62 -31.08 33.04 28.72
CA VAL A 62 -32.00 31.93 28.39
C VAL A 62 -31.82 31.53 26.92
N VAL A 63 -31.80 32.48 25.98
CA VAL A 63 -31.61 32.19 24.57
C VAL A 63 -30.24 31.58 24.32
N TYR A 64 -29.15 32.10 24.90
CA TYR A 64 -27.80 31.56 24.77
C TYR A 64 -27.69 30.14 25.36
N TYR A 65 -28.42 29.85 26.42
CA TYR A 65 -28.51 28.51 26.98
C TYR A 65 -29.23 27.53 26.05
N VAL A 66 -30.36 27.93 25.45
CA VAL A 66 -31.11 27.13 24.47
C VAL A 66 -30.26 26.83 23.24
N PHE A 67 -29.54 27.83 22.73
CA PHE A 67 -28.61 27.65 21.61
C PHE A 67 -27.31 26.90 21.97
N ARG A 68 -27.21 26.39 23.21
CA ARG A 68 -26.08 25.59 23.74
C ARG A 68 -24.73 26.31 23.72
N LEU A 69 -24.69 27.63 23.72
CA LEU A 69 -23.46 28.43 23.67
C LEU A 69 -22.57 28.24 24.91
N TYR A 70 -23.14 27.83 26.05
CA TYR A 70 -22.40 27.54 27.30
C TYR A 70 -21.89 26.10 27.39
N LYS A 71 -22.36 25.19 26.51
CA LYS A 71 -21.91 23.79 26.45
C LYS A 71 -20.85 23.56 25.36
N SER A 72 -20.52 24.59 24.59
CA SER A 72 -19.56 24.51 23.49
C SER A 72 -18.13 24.54 23.99
N MET A 73 -17.26 23.71 23.37
CA MET A 73 -15.83 23.74 23.65
C MET A 73 -15.16 24.85 22.83
N TRP A 74 -14.92 26.00 23.44
CA TRP A 74 -14.31 27.17 22.80
C TRP A 74 -12.90 26.94 22.24
N ARG A 75 -12.26 25.85 22.62
CA ARG A 75 -10.97 25.40 22.07
C ARG A 75 -11.06 25.13 20.56
N TYR A 76 -12.25 24.79 20.07
CA TYR A 76 -12.50 24.40 18.69
C TYR A 76 -13.52 25.30 17.99
N ALA A 77 -13.64 26.57 18.43
CA ALA A 77 -14.59 27.52 17.84
C ALA A 77 -14.47 27.54 16.31
N SER A 78 -15.52 27.14 15.62
CA SER A 78 -15.62 27.04 14.16
C SER A 78 -16.61 28.08 13.61
N ILE A 79 -16.68 28.23 12.29
CA ILE A 79 -17.68 29.05 11.59
C ILE A 79 -19.11 28.68 12.04
N ILE A 80 -19.35 27.42 12.39
CA ILE A 80 -20.64 26.92 12.86
C ILE A 80 -21.05 27.59 14.19
N GLU A 81 -20.09 27.85 15.07
CA GLU A 81 -20.38 28.51 16.37
C GLU A 81 -20.65 30.00 16.21
N VAL A 82 -19.96 30.67 15.29
CA VAL A 82 -20.24 32.08 14.93
C VAL A 82 -21.68 32.19 14.40
N ARG A 83 -22.08 31.27 13.53
CA ARG A 83 -23.46 31.21 13.01
C ARG A 83 -24.48 30.99 14.12
N ARG A 84 -24.19 30.11 15.11
CA ARG A 84 -25.08 29.89 16.28
C ARG A 84 -25.19 31.12 17.16
N LEU A 85 -24.07 31.84 17.38
CA LEU A 85 -24.06 33.08 18.14
C LEU A 85 -24.89 34.17 17.43
N LEU A 86 -24.71 34.33 16.13
CA LEU A 86 -25.48 35.27 15.32
C LEU A 86 -26.99 34.99 15.42
N LEU A 87 -27.40 33.75 15.24
CA LEU A 87 -28.79 33.35 15.36
C LEU A 87 -29.34 33.58 16.78
N ALA A 88 -28.53 33.31 17.81
CA ALA A 88 -28.93 33.53 19.21
C ALA A 88 -29.14 35.04 19.50
N VAL A 89 -28.26 35.89 19.00
CA VAL A 89 -28.40 37.34 19.15
C VAL A 89 -29.66 37.84 18.44
N ILE A 90 -29.91 37.43 17.18
CA ILE A 90 -31.11 37.79 16.43
C ILE A 90 -32.38 37.32 17.14
N CYS A 91 -32.38 36.05 17.64
CA CYS A 91 -33.50 35.52 18.41
C CYS A 91 -33.75 36.30 19.71
N SER A 92 -32.68 36.63 20.46
CA SER A 92 -32.84 37.41 21.71
C SER A 92 -33.41 38.79 21.46
N ASP A 93 -32.95 39.46 20.38
CA ASP A 93 -33.48 40.78 19.99
C ASP A 93 -34.91 40.72 19.54
N PHE A 94 -35.31 39.73 18.76
CA PHE A 94 -36.67 39.50 18.36
C PHE A 94 -37.62 39.33 19.57
N PHE A 95 -37.23 38.51 20.58
CA PHE A 95 -38.01 38.33 21.79
C PHE A 95 -38.11 39.61 22.62
N ARG A 96 -37.03 40.40 22.72
CA ARG A 96 -37.02 41.69 23.40
C ARG A 96 -37.94 42.71 22.70
N MET A 97 -37.84 42.83 21.37
CA MET A 97 -38.68 43.70 20.58
C MET A 97 -40.17 43.36 20.80
N LEU A 98 -40.51 42.06 20.74
CA LEU A 98 -41.88 41.59 20.95
C LEU A 98 -42.38 41.94 22.35
N LEU A 99 -41.58 41.69 23.40
CA LEU A 99 -41.91 41.96 24.78
C LEU A 99 -42.08 43.48 25.05
N TYR A 100 -41.12 44.27 24.59
CA TYR A 100 -41.10 45.72 24.91
C TYR A 100 -42.17 46.50 24.15
N VAL A 101 -42.38 46.20 22.86
CA VAL A 101 -43.36 46.93 22.04
C VAL A 101 -44.79 46.52 22.37
N PHE A 102 -45.06 45.23 22.51
CA PHE A 102 -46.45 44.74 22.61
C PHE A 102 -46.94 44.49 24.06
N VAL A 103 -46.03 44.13 24.97
CA VAL A 103 -46.42 43.75 26.34
C VAL A 103 -46.14 44.88 27.33
N LEU A 104 -44.89 45.30 27.44
CA LEU A 104 -44.47 46.31 28.43
C LEU A 104 -44.69 47.74 27.97
N LYS A 105 -44.86 47.96 26.68
CA LYS A 105 -45.08 49.30 26.06
C LYS A 105 -44.03 50.33 26.49
N VAL A 106 -42.77 49.88 26.63
CA VAL A 106 -41.63 50.73 26.97
C VAL A 106 -41.17 51.49 25.72
N GLU A 107 -41.09 52.80 25.83
CA GLU A 107 -40.60 53.66 24.75
C GLU A 107 -39.07 53.71 24.76
N LEU A 108 -38.43 52.90 23.82
CA LEU A 108 -37.01 52.97 23.54
C LEU A 108 -36.76 53.56 22.13
N PRO A 109 -35.62 54.22 21.93
CA PRO A 109 -35.24 54.68 20.62
C PRO A 109 -35.19 53.52 19.61
N ARG A 110 -35.81 53.66 18.43
CA ARG A 110 -35.83 52.57 17.41
C ARG A 110 -34.45 52.05 16.99
N SER A 111 -33.46 52.94 17.02
CA SER A 111 -32.06 52.56 16.73
C SER A 111 -31.44 51.66 17.80
N TRP A 112 -31.96 51.59 19.00
CA TRP A 112 -31.49 50.72 20.05
C TRP A 112 -31.63 49.22 19.64
N TYR A 113 -32.74 48.84 19.03
CA TYR A 113 -32.98 47.46 18.52
C TYR A 113 -32.01 47.03 17.42
N ILE A 114 -31.22 47.94 16.86
CA ILE A 114 -30.17 47.63 15.88
C ILE A 114 -28.79 47.72 16.52
N LEU A 115 -28.53 48.78 17.30
CA LEU A 115 -27.20 49.03 17.89
C LEU A 115 -26.82 48.01 18.98
N GLU A 116 -27.78 47.68 19.86
CA GLU A 116 -27.54 46.75 20.95
C GLU A 116 -27.13 45.36 20.46
N PRO A 117 -27.90 44.67 19.57
CA PRO A 117 -27.53 43.34 19.09
C PRO A 117 -26.21 43.34 18.30
N CYS A 118 -25.92 44.43 17.54
CA CYS A 118 -24.62 44.58 16.88
C CYS A 118 -23.47 44.68 17.87
N MET A 119 -23.61 45.49 18.92
CA MET A 119 -22.59 45.63 19.97
C MET A 119 -22.42 44.34 20.77
N LEU A 120 -23.54 43.68 21.12
CA LEU A 120 -23.52 42.40 21.83
C LEU A 120 -22.82 41.30 21.02
N LEU A 121 -23.08 41.23 19.70
CA LEU A 121 -22.43 40.31 18.79
C LEU A 121 -20.91 40.57 18.73
N ILE A 122 -20.50 41.84 18.62
CA ILE A 122 -19.08 42.22 18.57
C ILE A 122 -18.39 41.83 19.89
N LEU A 123 -18.94 42.21 21.04
CA LEU A 123 -18.35 41.93 22.36
C LEU A 123 -18.25 40.44 22.64
N SER A 124 -19.35 39.71 22.39
CA SER A 124 -19.37 38.25 22.62
C SER A 124 -18.46 37.50 21.65
N SER A 125 -18.35 37.94 20.39
CA SER A 125 -17.42 37.33 19.42
C SER A 125 -15.96 37.61 19.76
N THR A 126 -15.64 38.89 20.06
CA THR A 126 -14.27 39.33 20.35
C THR A 126 -13.69 38.56 21.53
N LEU A 127 -14.43 38.41 22.63
CA LEU A 127 -13.96 37.64 23.78
C LEU A 127 -13.68 36.18 23.42
N ARG A 128 -14.58 35.55 22.66
CA ARG A 128 -14.44 34.16 22.24
C ARG A 128 -13.21 33.95 21.36
N PHE A 129 -12.95 34.88 20.44
CA PHE A 129 -11.75 34.84 19.57
C PHE A 129 -10.47 35.19 20.31
N LEU A 130 -10.48 36.18 21.22
CA LEU A 130 -9.31 36.53 22.05
C LEU A 130 -8.91 35.34 22.94
N TYR A 131 -9.86 34.69 23.60
CA TYR A 131 -9.56 33.50 24.42
C TYR A 131 -8.92 32.39 23.58
N ARG A 132 -9.43 32.15 22.37
CA ARG A 132 -8.85 31.18 21.42
C ARG A 132 -7.43 31.59 21.03
N GLY A 133 -7.22 32.86 20.64
CA GLY A 133 -5.92 33.40 20.24
C GLY A 133 -4.87 33.28 21.36
N MET A 134 -5.21 33.72 22.56
CA MET A 134 -4.32 33.63 23.73
C MET A 134 -3.94 32.20 24.09
N ARG A 135 -4.85 31.25 23.89
CA ARG A 135 -4.58 29.85 24.21
C ARG A 135 -3.85 29.13 23.05
N SER A 136 -4.04 29.56 21.81
CA SER A 136 -3.21 29.14 20.67
C SER A 136 -1.77 29.61 20.87
N MET A 137 -1.58 30.86 21.22
CA MET A 137 -0.24 31.41 21.50
C MET A 137 0.45 30.74 22.70
N LYS A 138 -0.30 30.27 23.71
CA LYS A 138 0.28 29.49 24.84
C LYS A 138 0.67 28.07 24.47
N ASN A 139 0.04 27.46 23.45
CA ASN A 139 0.43 26.15 22.93
C ASN A 139 1.56 26.25 21.88
N ASP A 140 1.72 27.40 21.27
CA ASP A 140 2.80 27.69 20.29
C ASP A 140 4.06 28.26 20.97
N SER A 141 4.07 28.41 22.30
CA SER A 141 5.30 28.78 23.03
C SER A 141 6.23 27.57 23.06
N PRO A 142 7.48 27.68 22.63
CA PRO A 142 8.46 26.60 22.70
C PRO A 142 8.91 26.45 24.18
N LEU A 143 8.13 25.70 24.96
CA LEU A 143 8.47 25.35 26.36
C LEU A 143 9.25 24.04 26.39
N PHE A 144 10.11 23.78 25.44
CA PHE A 144 11.17 22.79 25.52
C PHE A 144 12.17 23.04 24.39
N GLU A 145 13.01 24.05 24.54
CA GLU A 145 14.36 23.99 24.02
C GLU A 145 15.10 22.95 24.84
N GLN A 146 15.01 21.70 24.46
CA GLN A 146 16.10 20.75 24.63
C GLN A 146 16.56 20.42 23.21
N ASP A 147 17.87 20.49 23.00
CA ASP A 147 18.64 20.16 21.80
C ASP A 147 18.22 18.80 21.16
N LYS A 148 17.04 18.76 20.58
CA LYS A 148 16.66 17.70 19.67
C LYS A 148 16.76 18.28 18.28
N HIS A 149 17.72 17.81 17.51
CA HIS A 149 17.77 18.03 16.07
C HIS A 149 16.38 17.75 15.49
N LEU A 150 15.67 18.82 15.11
CA LEU A 150 14.37 18.69 14.42
C LEU A 150 14.65 18.20 13.01
N ILE A 151 13.99 17.15 12.60
CA ILE A 151 14.04 16.63 11.23
C ILE A 151 13.31 17.62 10.32
N ASN A 152 14.02 18.24 9.39
CA ASN A 152 13.44 19.12 8.38
C ASN A 152 12.76 18.31 7.27
N VAL A 153 11.47 18.49 7.10
CA VAL A 153 10.65 17.72 6.15
C VAL A 153 10.21 18.60 4.98
N MET A 154 10.44 18.15 3.75
CA MET A 154 9.84 18.66 2.54
C MET A 154 8.62 17.79 2.20
N ILE A 155 7.46 18.39 1.91
CA ILE A 155 6.28 17.66 1.43
C ILE A 155 6.08 17.93 -0.06
N ILE A 156 5.98 16.86 -0.86
CA ILE A 156 5.66 16.95 -2.28
C ILE A 156 4.17 16.69 -2.47
N GLY A 157 3.48 17.70 -3.01
CA GLY A 157 2.03 17.76 -3.14
C GLY A 157 1.39 18.72 -2.13
N ALA A 158 1.09 19.95 -2.56
CA ALA A 158 0.36 20.96 -1.80
C ALA A 158 -1.16 20.82 -2.03
N GLY A 159 -1.67 19.60 -1.97
CA GLY A 159 -3.08 19.25 -2.01
C GLY A 159 -3.64 18.93 -0.63
N GLU A 160 -4.82 18.29 -0.60
CA GLU A 160 -5.49 17.92 0.65
C GLU A 160 -4.66 16.95 1.50
N ALA A 161 -4.05 15.93 0.87
CA ALA A 161 -3.20 14.95 1.55
C ALA A 161 -1.97 15.61 2.21
N GLY A 162 -1.28 16.51 1.50
CA GLY A 162 -0.14 17.27 2.03
C GLY A 162 -0.54 18.19 3.19
N ASN A 163 -1.71 18.85 3.07
CA ASN A 163 -2.26 19.69 4.14
C ASN A 163 -2.63 18.88 5.40
N MET A 164 -3.17 17.67 5.22
CA MET A 164 -3.46 16.77 6.34
C MET A 164 -2.18 16.33 7.06
N LEU A 165 -1.14 15.94 6.32
CA LEU A 165 0.18 15.61 6.90
C LEU A 165 0.79 16.78 7.67
N LEU A 166 0.77 17.99 7.09
CA LEU A 166 1.26 19.18 7.76
C LEU A 166 0.53 19.43 9.09
N ARG A 167 -0.81 19.32 9.08
CA ARG A 167 -1.61 19.50 10.29
C ARG A 167 -1.31 18.44 11.34
N GLU A 168 -1.09 17.20 10.95
CA GLU A 168 -0.74 16.12 11.88
C GLU A 168 0.65 16.36 12.50
N ILE A 169 1.67 16.69 11.70
CA ILE A 169 3.01 17.02 12.18
C ILE A 169 2.95 18.20 13.15
N LYS A 170 2.25 19.30 12.81
CA LYS A 170 2.09 20.47 13.69
C LYS A 170 1.32 20.17 14.99
N ARG A 171 0.40 19.20 15.00
CA ARG A 171 -0.38 18.83 16.19
C ARG A 171 0.34 17.85 17.11
N SER A 172 1.27 17.09 16.57
CA SER A 172 1.97 16.03 17.31
C SER A 172 3.23 16.60 17.98
N SER A 173 3.11 17.00 19.23
CA SER A 173 4.24 17.47 20.05
C SER A 173 5.31 16.39 20.31
N HIS A 174 5.05 15.14 19.95
CA HIS A 174 5.96 14.01 20.16
C HIS A 174 6.82 13.70 18.92
N LEU A 175 6.52 14.28 17.76
CA LEU A 175 7.31 14.10 16.55
C LEU A 175 8.37 15.20 16.47
N PRO A 176 9.67 14.86 16.49
CA PRO A 176 10.75 15.84 16.36
C PRO A 176 10.92 16.25 14.88
N MET A 177 9.85 16.77 14.26
CA MET A 177 9.79 17.06 12.84
C MET A 177 9.24 18.46 12.58
N LYS A 178 9.78 19.14 11.56
CA LYS A 178 9.32 20.45 11.09
C LYS A 178 9.17 20.43 9.58
N VAL A 179 7.98 20.76 9.08
CA VAL A 179 7.79 20.95 7.63
C VAL A 179 8.36 22.31 7.25
N VAL A 180 9.36 22.32 6.37
CA VAL A 180 10.09 23.53 5.96
C VAL A 180 9.62 24.09 4.63
N CYS A 181 9.16 23.25 3.70
CA CYS A 181 8.59 23.70 2.43
C CYS A 181 7.68 22.63 1.79
N PHE A 182 6.87 23.07 0.84
CA PHE A 182 6.14 22.23 -0.11
C PHE A 182 6.72 22.38 -1.51
N ILE A 183 6.56 21.32 -2.29
CA ILE A 183 6.75 21.31 -3.75
C ILE A 183 5.41 20.91 -4.40
N ASP A 184 4.98 21.65 -5.42
CA ASP A 184 3.78 21.32 -6.20
C ASP A 184 3.95 21.78 -7.65
N ASP A 185 3.59 20.96 -8.61
CA ASP A 185 3.74 21.26 -10.03
C ASP A 185 2.67 22.23 -10.56
N ASP A 186 1.59 22.47 -9.81
CA ASP A 186 0.56 23.42 -10.17
C ASP A 186 1.09 24.86 -10.08
N PRO A 187 1.23 25.57 -11.24
CA PRO A 187 1.76 26.93 -11.25
C PRO A 187 0.94 27.92 -10.41
N LEU A 188 -0.36 27.64 -10.21
CA LEU A 188 -1.26 28.51 -9.46
C LEU A 188 -1.00 28.47 -7.95
N LYS A 189 -0.27 27.46 -7.47
CA LYS A 189 0.07 27.30 -6.04
C LYS A 189 1.47 27.80 -5.71
N GLN A 190 2.36 27.86 -6.69
CA GLN A 190 3.75 28.23 -6.47
C GLN A 190 3.88 29.65 -5.95
N GLY A 191 4.74 29.86 -4.95
CA GLY A 191 4.94 31.15 -4.29
C GLY A 191 3.90 31.50 -3.21
N TYR A 192 2.86 30.68 -3.02
CA TYR A 192 1.91 30.84 -1.92
C TYR A 192 2.36 30.08 -0.66
N TYR A 193 1.64 30.30 0.43
CA TYR A 193 1.87 29.64 1.71
C TYR A 193 0.69 28.75 2.08
N MET A 194 0.98 27.54 2.60
CA MET A 194 0.00 26.66 3.17
C MET A 194 0.24 26.54 4.68
N ASN A 195 -0.65 27.12 5.50
CA ASN A 195 -0.50 27.17 6.96
C ASN A 195 0.91 27.63 7.39
N ASP A 196 1.38 28.75 6.87
CA ASP A 196 2.68 29.40 7.12
C ASP A 196 3.92 28.65 6.58
N VAL A 197 3.74 27.60 5.78
CA VAL A 197 4.82 26.87 5.09
C VAL A 197 4.80 27.25 3.60
N PRO A 198 5.93 27.67 3.00
CA PRO A 198 5.99 28.11 1.61
C PRO A 198 5.84 26.95 0.64
N ILE A 199 5.16 27.17 -0.49
CA ILE A 199 5.20 26.29 -1.67
C ILE A 199 6.34 26.80 -2.55
N ALA A 200 7.51 26.18 -2.42
CA ALA A 200 8.78 26.73 -2.87
C ALA A 200 9.07 26.55 -4.37
N GLY A 201 8.29 25.73 -5.08
CA GLY A 201 8.46 25.52 -6.51
C GLY A 201 7.85 24.21 -7.01
N ASN A 202 8.25 23.80 -8.22
CA ASN A 202 7.84 22.55 -8.87
C ASN A 202 8.90 21.44 -8.68
N ARG A 203 8.68 20.24 -9.27
CA ARG A 203 9.57 19.09 -9.20
C ARG A 203 11.02 19.39 -9.60
N ASN A 204 11.26 20.31 -10.52
CA ASN A 204 12.61 20.65 -10.98
C ASN A 204 13.40 21.43 -9.93
N ALA A 205 12.74 22.08 -8.99
CA ALA A 205 13.36 22.84 -7.91
C ALA A 205 13.74 21.97 -6.69
N ILE A 206 13.38 20.68 -6.64
CA ILE A 206 13.58 19.80 -5.48
C ILE A 206 15.04 19.82 -5.01
N GLY A 207 16.01 19.59 -5.89
CA GLY A 207 17.43 19.54 -5.54
C GLY A 207 17.98 20.85 -4.97
N GLU A 208 17.52 22.00 -5.49
CA GLU A 208 17.87 23.32 -4.98
C GLU A 208 17.23 23.59 -3.61
N MET A 209 15.94 23.26 -3.46
CA MET A 209 15.17 23.48 -2.24
C MET A 209 15.63 22.57 -1.10
N VAL A 210 16.09 21.35 -1.40
CA VAL A 210 16.72 20.46 -0.40
C VAL A 210 17.92 21.15 0.25
N LYS A 211 18.81 21.74 -0.55
CA LYS A 211 19.97 22.47 -0.04
C LYS A 211 19.60 23.75 0.71
N LYS A 212 18.65 24.51 0.15
CA LYS A 212 18.22 25.82 0.70
C LYS A 212 17.54 25.70 2.07
N TYR A 213 16.75 24.65 2.28
CA TYR A 213 15.97 24.43 3.50
C TYR A 213 16.57 23.35 4.39
N GLU A 214 17.76 22.84 4.07
CA GLU A 214 18.46 21.78 4.82
C GLU A 214 17.52 20.60 5.13
N VAL A 215 16.93 20.01 4.05
CA VAL A 215 15.90 18.97 4.16
C VAL A 215 16.54 17.63 4.51
N ASP A 216 16.06 16.97 5.55
CA ASP A 216 16.47 15.63 5.97
C ASP A 216 15.60 14.53 5.37
N GLU A 217 14.28 14.76 5.33
CA GLU A 217 13.32 13.79 4.82
C GLU A 217 12.37 14.41 3.80
N ILE A 218 12.03 13.66 2.75
CA ILE A 218 11.04 14.04 1.72
C ILE A 218 9.82 13.15 1.85
N TYR A 219 8.63 13.76 1.98
CA TYR A 219 7.36 13.05 2.07
C TYR A 219 6.53 13.25 0.80
N ILE A 220 6.26 12.17 0.07
CA ILE A 220 5.46 12.21 -1.17
C ILE A 220 3.99 12.02 -0.81
N ALA A 221 3.21 13.10 -0.88
CA ALA A 221 1.79 13.17 -0.54
C ALA A 221 0.91 13.31 -1.80
N LEU A 222 1.13 12.44 -2.79
CA LEU A 222 0.46 12.45 -4.09
C LEU A 222 -0.27 11.11 -4.36
N PRO A 223 -1.35 10.78 -3.63
CA PRO A 223 -2.02 9.49 -3.75
C PRO A 223 -2.72 9.27 -5.11
N SER A 224 -3.01 10.32 -5.87
CA SER A 224 -3.78 10.27 -7.12
C SER A 224 -2.92 10.40 -8.39
N VAL A 225 -1.61 10.54 -8.26
CA VAL A 225 -0.71 10.76 -9.40
C VAL A 225 -0.45 9.44 -10.14
N SER A 226 -0.37 9.50 -11.48
CA SER A 226 -0.04 8.35 -12.31
C SER A 226 1.33 7.75 -11.93
N ILE A 227 1.50 6.47 -12.16
CA ILE A 227 2.71 5.75 -11.76
C ILE A 227 3.95 6.28 -12.49
N ASN A 228 3.83 6.63 -13.76
CA ASN A 228 4.96 7.19 -14.53
C ASN A 228 5.43 8.53 -13.93
N GLN A 229 4.50 9.41 -13.58
CA GLN A 229 4.83 10.67 -12.91
C GLN A 229 5.41 10.45 -11.51
N ARG A 230 4.90 9.45 -10.80
CA ARG A 230 5.42 9.05 -9.47
C ARG A 230 6.86 8.53 -9.59
N ARG A 231 7.14 7.66 -10.58
CA ARG A 231 8.48 7.14 -10.86
C ARG A 231 9.47 8.24 -11.20
N GLU A 232 9.08 9.17 -12.09
CA GLU A 232 9.92 10.33 -12.44
C GLU A 232 10.26 11.18 -11.21
N LEU A 233 9.25 11.48 -10.40
CA LEU A 233 9.40 12.26 -9.17
C LEU A 233 10.29 11.54 -8.14
N MET A 234 10.12 10.23 -7.97
CA MET A 234 10.96 9.43 -7.09
C MET A 234 12.41 9.41 -7.54
N ASN A 235 12.69 9.34 -8.84
CA ASN A 235 14.03 9.42 -9.37
C ASN A 235 14.68 10.77 -9.00
N ILE A 236 13.96 11.89 -9.18
CA ILE A 236 14.44 13.22 -8.79
C ILE A 236 14.71 13.29 -7.28
N CYS A 237 13.81 12.76 -6.46
CA CYS A 237 14.00 12.73 -5.01
C CYS A 237 15.17 11.84 -4.59
N ASN A 238 15.36 10.70 -5.26
CA ASN A 238 16.43 9.75 -4.98
C ASN A 238 17.83 10.34 -5.25
N ASP A 239 17.93 11.26 -6.21
CA ASP A 239 19.17 11.98 -6.51
C ASP A 239 19.56 13.01 -5.45
N THR A 240 18.67 13.35 -4.50
CA THR A 240 18.96 14.29 -3.43
C THR A 240 19.70 13.68 -2.23
N GLY A 241 19.69 12.35 -2.09
CA GLY A 241 20.24 11.64 -0.94
C GLY A 241 19.41 11.75 0.35
N CYS A 242 18.26 12.45 0.32
CA CYS A 242 17.35 12.53 1.46
C CYS A 242 16.59 11.22 1.66
N LYS A 243 16.19 10.95 2.90
CA LYS A 243 15.29 9.82 3.19
C LYS A 243 13.89 10.10 2.66
N ILE A 244 13.37 9.17 1.84
CA ILE A 244 12.09 9.36 1.16
C ILE A 244 11.03 8.47 1.80
N LYS A 245 9.88 9.08 2.13
CA LYS A 245 8.67 8.36 2.56
C LYS A 245 7.51 8.69 1.65
N ILE A 246 6.65 7.71 1.41
CA ILE A 246 5.49 7.84 0.55
C ILE A 246 4.19 7.57 1.30
N LEU A 247 3.17 8.36 0.98
CA LEU A 247 1.81 8.06 1.40
C LEU A 247 1.21 7.02 0.45
N PRO A 248 0.70 5.88 0.95
CA PRO A 248 0.01 4.88 0.13
C PRO A 248 -1.14 5.46 -0.68
N GLY A 249 -1.46 4.85 -1.82
CA GLY A 249 -2.57 5.28 -2.68
C GLY A 249 -3.93 5.23 -1.95
N ILE A 250 -4.92 5.98 -2.47
CA ILE A 250 -6.27 6.11 -1.87
C ILE A 250 -6.93 4.75 -1.64
N TYR A 251 -6.72 3.78 -2.52
CA TYR A 251 -7.25 2.41 -2.39
C TYR A 251 -6.66 1.61 -1.21
N GLN A 252 -5.51 2.01 -0.68
CA GLN A 252 -4.87 1.38 0.48
C GLN A 252 -5.22 2.10 1.80
N LEU A 253 -5.87 3.25 1.72
CA LEU A 253 -6.35 4.04 2.87
C LEU A 253 -7.81 3.68 3.15
N MET A 254 -8.06 2.55 3.81
CA MET A 254 -9.40 2.00 4.06
C MET A 254 -10.40 2.97 4.75
N ASN A 255 -9.96 4.09 5.32
CA ASN A 255 -10.80 5.06 6.02
C ASN A 255 -10.56 6.53 5.65
N GLY A 256 -9.83 6.85 4.59
CA GLY A 256 -9.56 8.24 4.18
C GLY A 256 -8.74 9.07 5.17
N GLU A 257 -8.19 8.47 6.23
CA GLU A 257 -7.35 9.15 7.21
C GLU A 257 -5.88 9.18 6.78
N VAL A 258 -5.39 10.37 6.51
CA VAL A 258 -3.96 10.62 6.24
C VAL A 258 -3.25 10.86 7.57
N LYS A 259 -2.37 9.93 7.97
CA LYS A 259 -1.56 10.02 9.20
C LYS A 259 -0.07 9.80 8.88
N VAL A 260 0.81 10.43 9.66
CA VAL A 260 2.28 10.20 9.58
C VAL A 260 2.62 8.72 9.80
N SER A 261 1.86 8.03 10.66
CA SER A 261 2.01 6.58 10.89
C SER A 261 1.70 5.71 9.67
N LYS A 262 1.05 6.25 8.65
CA LYS A 262 0.77 5.58 7.38
C LYS A 262 1.85 5.82 6.32
N LEU A 263 2.78 6.75 6.56
CA LEU A 263 3.94 6.91 5.71
C LEU A 263 4.84 5.69 5.83
N ARG A 264 5.20 5.11 4.69
CA ARG A 264 6.19 4.05 4.60
C ARG A 264 7.43 4.52 3.84
N ASN A 265 8.55 3.90 4.08
CA ASN A 265 9.74 4.12 3.25
C ASN A 265 9.41 3.75 1.80
N VAL A 266 10.05 4.45 0.86
CA VAL A 266 10.00 4.07 -0.55
C VAL A 266 10.72 2.73 -0.71
N GLU A 267 10.04 1.78 -1.32
CA GLU A 267 10.60 0.48 -1.67
C GLU A 267 10.95 0.43 -3.16
N ILE A 268 11.73 -0.59 -3.54
CA ILE A 268 12.16 -0.72 -4.92
C ILE A 268 10.99 -0.93 -5.89
N GLU A 269 9.90 -1.52 -5.41
CA GLU A 269 8.65 -1.72 -6.12
C GLU A 269 8.04 -0.41 -6.60
N ASP A 270 8.17 0.65 -5.80
CA ASP A 270 7.67 1.99 -6.13
C ASP A 270 8.45 2.63 -7.29
N LEU A 271 9.74 2.27 -7.44
CA LEU A 271 10.60 2.77 -8.53
C LEU A 271 10.38 2.04 -9.85
N LEU A 272 9.86 0.83 -9.82
CA LEU A 272 9.64 0.05 -11.04
C LEU A 272 8.42 0.51 -11.85
N GLY A 273 7.56 1.33 -11.26
CA GLY A 273 6.52 2.06 -11.98
C GLY A 273 5.51 1.18 -12.70
N ARG A 274 5.06 0.08 -12.05
CA ARG A 274 4.07 -0.81 -12.62
C ARG A 274 2.67 -0.48 -12.10
N ASP A 275 1.69 -0.39 -13.02
CA ASP A 275 0.30 -0.19 -12.64
C ASP A 275 -0.25 -1.41 -11.87
N PRO A 276 -1.01 -1.22 -10.78
CA PRO A 276 -1.71 -2.32 -10.15
C PRO A 276 -2.62 -3.02 -11.16
N ILE A 277 -2.39 -4.31 -11.36
CA ILE A 277 -3.19 -5.08 -12.32
C ILE A 277 -4.60 -5.24 -11.78
N SER A 278 -5.59 -4.97 -12.63
CA SER A 278 -6.98 -5.26 -12.31
C SER A 278 -7.28 -6.74 -12.55
N VAL A 279 -7.48 -7.50 -11.49
CA VAL A 279 -7.93 -8.89 -11.53
C VAL A 279 -9.40 -8.96 -11.16
N ASN A 280 -10.15 -9.82 -11.80
CA ASN A 280 -11.55 -10.03 -11.40
C ASN A 280 -11.64 -10.86 -10.12
N MET A 281 -11.58 -10.16 -8.97
CA MET A 281 -11.57 -10.78 -7.64
C MET A 281 -12.80 -11.66 -7.38
N ASN A 282 -13.96 -11.32 -7.97
CA ASN A 282 -15.19 -12.09 -7.80
C ASN A 282 -15.12 -13.44 -8.54
N GLN A 283 -14.54 -13.47 -9.73
CA GLN A 283 -14.31 -14.73 -10.46
C GLN A 283 -13.35 -15.65 -9.70
N ILE A 284 -12.26 -15.10 -9.17
CA ILE A 284 -11.30 -15.86 -8.36
C ILE A 284 -11.99 -16.40 -7.10
N ALA A 285 -12.77 -15.58 -6.40
CA ALA A 285 -13.50 -16.00 -5.21
C ALA A 285 -14.43 -17.19 -5.50
N SER A 286 -15.28 -17.09 -6.52
CA SER A 286 -16.22 -18.16 -6.90
C SER A 286 -15.54 -19.48 -7.28
N TYR A 287 -14.28 -19.40 -7.71
CA TYR A 287 -13.48 -20.56 -8.11
C TYR A 287 -12.84 -21.31 -6.93
N VAL A 288 -12.50 -20.60 -5.85
CA VAL A 288 -11.81 -21.13 -4.66
C VAL A 288 -12.79 -21.41 -3.52
N GLU A 289 -13.85 -20.62 -3.40
CA GLU A 289 -14.82 -20.69 -2.32
C GLU A 289 -15.45 -22.08 -2.21
N ASN A 290 -15.54 -22.59 -0.97
CA ASN A 290 -16.10 -23.90 -0.64
C ASN A 290 -15.41 -25.10 -1.34
N ARG A 291 -14.16 -24.95 -1.81
CA ARG A 291 -13.38 -26.03 -2.42
C ARG A 291 -12.22 -26.45 -1.53
N THR A 292 -11.80 -27.70 -1.71
CA THR A 292 -10.54 -28.20 -1.15
C THR A 292 -9.40 -27.83 -2.10
N VAL A 293 -8.50 -26.94 -1.65
CA VAL A 293 -7.39 -26.44 -2.44
C VAL A 293 -6.07 -26.94 -1.86
N MET A 294 -5.20 -27.49 -2.70
CA MET A 294 -3.85 -27.91 -2.32
C MET A 294 -2.82 -26.98 -2.98
N VAL A 295 -1.82 -26.57 -2.19
CA VAL A 295 -0.66 -25.80 -2.66
C VAL A 295 0.59 -26.58 -2.34
N THR A 296 1.30 -27.06 -3.35
CA THR A 296 2.61 -27.71 -3.17
C THR A 296 3.72 -26.67 -3.26
N GLY A 297 4.75 -26.80 -2.43
CA GLY A 297 5.74 -25.74 -2.25
C GLY A 297 5.15 -24.52 -1.53
N GLY A 298 4.17 -24.75 -0.63
CA GLY A 298 3.40 -23.69 0.02
C GLY A 298 4.18 -22.83 1.01
N GLY A 299 5.36 -23.25 1.45
CA GLY A 299 6.29 -22.44 2.23
C GLY A 299 7.20 -21.55 1.36
N GLY A 300 7.24 -21.75 0.04
CA GLY A 300 8.01 -20.92 -0.89
C GLY A 300 7.40 -19.53 -1.11
N SER A 301 8.15 -18.64 -1.78
CA SER A 301 7.70 -17.25 -2.00
C SER A 301 6.38 -17.14 -2.78
N ILE A 302 6.20 -17.93 -3.85
CA ILE A 302 4.95 -17.97 -4.62
C ILE A 302 3.88 -18.80 -3.88
N GLY A 303 4.28 -19.95 -3.34
CA GLY A 303 3.34 -20.83 -2.65
C GLY A 303 2.71 -20.21 -1.40
N SER A 304 3.48 -19.49 -0.58
CA SER A 304 2.95 -18.81 0.59
C SER A 304 1.95 -17.71 0.23
N GLU A 305 2.21 -16.96 -0.84
CA GLU A 305 1.27 -15.97 -1.31
C GLU A 305 0.00 -16.60 -1.93
N LEU A 306 0.13 -17.73 -2.65
CA LEU A 306 -1.03 -18.53 -3.06
C LEU A 306 -1.87 -18.93 -1.85
N CYS A 307 -1.22 -19.43 -0.78
CA CYS A 307 -1.92 -19.79 0.46
C CYS A 307 -2.66 -18.60 1.08
N ARG A 308 -2.04 -17.41 1.15
CA ARG A 308 -2.69 -16.18 1.66
C ARG A 308 -3.91 -15.79 0.83
N GLN A 309 -3.74 -15.77 -0.48
CA GLN A 309 -4.82 -15.36 -1.38
C GLN A 309 -5.97 -16.37 -1.43
N VAL A 310 -5.67 -17.66 -1.32
CA VAL A 310 -6.68 -18.73 -1.19
C VAL A 310 -7.41 -18.62 0.14
N ALA A 311 -6.68 -18.47 1.26
CA ALA A 311 -7.26 -18.35 2.60
C ALA A 311 -8.26 -17.20 2.71
N ALA A 312 -7.92 -16.04 2.13
CA ALA A 312 -8.79 -14.86 2.10
C ALA A 312 -10.11 -15.06 1.30
N ARG A 313 -10.30 -16.20 0.62
CA ARG A 313 -11.48 -16.51 -0.21
C ARG A 313 -12.30 -17.69 0.30
N HIS A 314 -12.21 -17.97 1.60
CA HIS A 314 -13.02 -18.95 2.31
C HIS A 314 -13.09 -20.34 1.64
N PRO A 315 -11.94 -21.00 1.40
CA PRO A 315 -11.94 -22.37 0.90
C PRO A 315 -12.59 -23.29 1.94
N ARG A 316 -13.18 -24.41 1.48
CA ARG A 316 -13.65 -25.46 2.40
C ARG A 316 -12.48 -26.04 3.21
N LYS A 317 -11.31 -26.20 2.57
CA LYS A 317 -10.07 -26.66 3.17
C LYS A 317 -8.88 -26.16 2.36
N LEU A 318 -7.84 -25.68 3.03
CA LEU A 318 -6.53 -25.39 2.44
C LEU A 318 -5.51 -26.45 2.89
N ILE A 319 -4.80 -27.04 1.94
CA ILE A 319 -3.77 -28.04 2.17
C ILE A 319 -2.44 -27.47 1.70
N ILE A 320 -1.48 -27.39 2.60
CA ILE A 320 -0.10 -26.97 2.30
C ILE A 320 0.77 -28.22 2.27
N VAL A 321 1.50 -28.44 1.17
CA VAL A 321 2.50 -29.51 1.05
C VAL A 321 3.85 -28.86 0.81
N ASP A 322 4.81 -29.08 1.70
CA ASP A 322 6.18 -28.59 1.56
C ASP A 322 7.18 -29.59 2.13
N ILE A 323 8.38 -29.61 1.59
CA ILE A 323 9.48 -30.42 2.13
C ILE A 323 10.18 -29.74 3.29
N TYR A 324 10.16 -28.39 3.34
CA TYR A 324 10.88 -27.59 4.33
C TYR A 324 9.94 -27.13 5.46
N GLU A 325 10.09 -27.78 6.61
CA GLU A 325 9.19 -27.60 7.76
C GLU A 325 9.13 -26.18 8.29
N ASN A 326 10.27 -25.46 8.34
CA ASN A 326 10.29 -24.13 8.94
C ASN A 326 9.42 -23.14 8.14
N ASN A 327 9.58 -23.10 6.82
CA ASN A 327 8.74 -22.22 5.98
C ASN A 327 7.27 -22.64 6.01
N ALA A 328 6.98 -23.94 6.08
CA ALA A 328 5.63 -24.45 6.21
C ALA A 328 5.00 -24.04 7.56
N TYR A 329 5.78 -24.07 8.63
CA TYR A 329 5.37 -23.63 9.95
C TYR A 329 5.09 -22.12 10.00
N ASP A 330 5.98 -21.31 9.40
CA ASP A 330 5.82 -19.85 9.36
C ASP A 330 4.49 -19.45 8.70
N ILE A 331 4.20 -19.99 7.51
CA ILE A 331 2.94 -19.70 6.82
C ILE A 331 1.72 -20.27 7.56
N GLN A 332 1.86 -21.44 8.22
CA GLN A 332 0.80 -22.01 9.05
C GLN A 332 0.42 -21.04 10.19
N MET A 333 1.42 -20.53 10.92
CA MET A 333 1.21 -19.62 12.04
C MET A 333 0.59 -18.29 11.59
N GLU A 334 1.07 -17.76 10.46
CA GLU A 334 0.52 -16.56 9.86
C GLU A 334 -0.96 -16.72 9.52
N LEU A 335 -1.30 -17.80 8.81
CA LEU A 335 -2.67 -18.06 8.37
C LEU A 335 -3.63 -18.36 9.53
N ARG A 336 -3.20 -19.10 10.55
CA ARG A 336 -4.01 -19.33 11.76
C ARG A 336 -4.31 -18.06 12.53
N ASN A 337 -3.37 -17.13 12.57
CA ASN A 337 -3.57 -15.83 13.22
C ASN A 337 -4.49 -14.92 12.41
N ALA A 338 -4.35 -14.90 11.08
CA ALA A 338 -5.14 -14.05 10.20
C ALA A 338 -6.56 -14.59 9.95
N HIS A 339 -6.72 -15.92 9.92
CA HIS A 339 -7.95 -16.65 9.60
C HIS A 339 -8.18 -17.80 10.59
N PRO A 340 -8.58 -17.51 11.85
CA PRO A 340 -8.74 -18.54 12.88
C PRO A 340 -9.75 -19.65 12.53
N GLU A 341 -10.72 -19.35 11.66
CA GLU A 341 -11.76 -20.28 11.20
C GLU A 341 -11.34 -21.16 10.02
N LEU A 342 -10.15 -20.91 9.44
CA LEU A 342 -9.67 -21.63 8.27
C LEU A 342 -9.40 -23.11 8.60
N ASN A 343 -10.03 -24.01 7.85
CA ASN A 343 -9.69 -25.44 7.89
C ASN A 343 -8.37 -25.65 7.11
N LEU A 344 -7.27 -25.76 7.86
CA LEU A 344 -5.90 -25.77 7.34
C LEU A 344 -5.16 -27.05 7.73
N ASP A 345 -4.72 -27.82 6.73
CA ASP A 345 -3.77 -28.92 6.90
C ASP A 345 -2.40 -28.54 6.35
N VAL A 346 -1.36 -28.90 7.09
CA VAL A 346 0.04 -28.74 6.65
C VAL A 346 0.71 -30.11 6.65
N CYS A 347 1.17 -30.54 5.47
CA CYS A 347 1.78 -31.84 5.24
C CYS A 347 3.26 -31.64 4.87
N ILE A 348 4.16 -32.15 5.68
CA ILE A 348 5.59 -32.18 5.35
C ILE A 348 5.84 -33.41 4.48
N ALA A 349 6.07 -33.18 3.19
CA ALA A 349 6.28 -34.24 2.20
C ALA A 349 7.10 -33.74 1.02
N SER A 350 7.89 -34.61 0.44
CA SER A 350 8.60 -34.38 -0.82
C SER A 350 7.74 -34.82 -1.99
N ILE A 351 7.63 -33.99 -3.02
CA ILE A 351 6.97 -34.35 -4.29
C ILE A 351 7.70 -35.50 -5.03
N ARG A 352 8.96 -35.80 -4.68
CA ARG A 352 9.72 -36.94 -5.20
C ARG A 352 9.19 -38.29 -4.71
N ASP A 353 8.55 -38.28 -3.54
CA ASP A 353 7.96 -39.48 -2.92
C ASP A 353 6.55 -39.69 -3.52
N GLY A 354 6.50 -40.51 -4.57
CA GLY A 354 5.25 -40.77 -5.28
C GLY A 354 4.20 -41.50 -4.44
N GLU A 355 4.64 -42.41 -3.53
CA GLU A 355 3.72 -43.17 -2.64
C GLU A 355 3.07 -42.21 -1.63
N LYS A 356 3.87 -41.32 -1.02
CA LYS A 356 3.36 -40.32 -0.09
C LYS A 356 2.42 -39.34 -0.76
N ILE A 357 2.74 -38.89 -1.97
CA ILE A 357 1.87 -37.98 -2.74
C ILE A 357 0.57 -38.71 -3.11
N ASP A 358 0.61 -39.93 -3.59
CA ASP A 358 -0.59 -40.74 -3.88
C ASP A 358 -1.48 -40.88 -2.64
N ALA A 359 -0.89 -41.23 -1.49
CA ALA A 359 -1.62 -41.33 -0.23
C ALA A 359 -2.30 -40.02 0.19
N LEU A 360 -1.57 -38.86 0.08
CA LEU A 360 -2.14 -37.55 0.39
C LEU A 360 -3.32 -37.20 -0.51
N PHE A 361 -3.22 -37.44 -1.82
CA PHE A 361 -4.33 -37.17 -2.74
C PHE A 361 -5.52 -38.09 -2.49
N ASN A 362 -5.27 -39.36 -2.14
CA ASN A 362 -6.32 -40.31 -1.78
C ASN A 362 -7.09 -39.89 -0.54
N GLU A 363 -6.39 -39.43 0.49
CA GLU A 363 -6.96 -39.04 1.79
C GLU A 363 -7.66 -37.68 1.69
N LEU A 364 -6.99 -36.68 1.14
CA LEU A 364 -7.41 -35.26 1.23
C LEU A 364 -8.28 -34.80 0.06
N ARG A 365 -8.30 -35.54 -1.06
CA ARG A 365 -9.16 -35.30 -2.24
C ARG A 365 -9.21 -33.83 -2.67
N PRO A 366 -8.07 -33.21 -3.02
CA PRO A 366 -8.07 -31.83 -3.48
C PRO A 366 -8.88 -31.66 -4.77
N GLU A 367 -9.64 -30.58 -4.86
CA GLU A 367 -10.38 -30.22 -6.07
C GLU A 367 -9.59 -29.28 -6.98
N VAL A 368 -8.73 -28.44 -6.39
CA VAL A 368 -7.84 -27.51 -7.09
C VAL A 368 -6.42 -27.70 -6.55
N VAL A 369 -5.45 -27.78 -7.46
CA VAL A 369 -4.03 -27.88 -7.11
C VAL A 369 -3.25 -26.74 -7.75
N TYR A 370 -2.53 -26.00 -6.93
CA TYR A 370 -1.48 -25.07 -7.37
C TYR A 370 -0.14 -25.70 -7.11
N HIS A 371 0.60 -26.03 -8.17
CA HIS A 371 1.88 -26.72 -8.06
C HIS A 371 3.05 -25.73 -8.20
N ALA A 372 3.56 -25.26 -7.04
CA ALA A 372 4.66 -24.31 -6.96
C ALA A 372 5.97 -24.93 -6.42
N ALA A 373 5.97 -26.22 -6.10
CA ALA A 373 7.16 -26.93 -5.63
C ALA A 373 8.15 -27.15 -6.78
N ALA A 374 9.33 -26.51 -6.70
CA ALA A 374 10.41 -26.67 -7.67
C ALA A 374 11.74 -26.15 -7.15
N HIS A 375 12.85 -26.69 -7.63
CA HIS A 375 14.17 -26.07 -7.54
C HIS A 375 14.32 -25.01 -8.63
N LYS A 376 14.69 -23.76 -8.27
CA LYS A 376 14.66 -22.60 -9.17
C LYS A 376 16.03 -21.94 -9.41
N HIS A 377 17.03 -22.21 -8.56
CA HIS A 377 18.32 -21.54 -8.64
C HIS A 377 19.17 -22.10 -9.77
N VAL A 378 19.33 -21.32 -10.86
CA VAL A 378 20.07 -21.74 -12.06
C VAL A 378 21.47 -22.24 -11.72
N PRO A 379 22.34 -21.50 -11.00
CA PRO A 379 23.71 -21.98 -10.75
C PRO A 379 23.75 -23.34 -9.98
N LEU A 380 22.90 -23.49 -8.97
CA LEU A 380 22.87 -24.73 -8.19
C LEU A 380 22.35 -25.92 -9.01
N MET A 381 21.44 -25.67 -9.94
CA MET A 381 20.91 -26.72 -10.81
C MET A 381 21.87 -27.05 -11.94
N GLU A 382 22.70 -26.12 -12.37
CA GLU A 382 23.82 -26.41 -13.27
C GLU A 382 24.86 -27.32 -12.59
N ASP A 383 25.15 -27.07 -11.33
CA ASP A 383 26.05 -27.93 -10.53
C ASP A 383 25.42 -29.27 -10.13
N SER A 384 24.09 -29.38 -10.15
CA SER A 384 23.35 -30.57 -9.71
C SER A 384 22.18 -30.88 -10.67
N PRO A 385 22.44 -31.21 -11.94
CA PRO A 385 21.40 -31.43 -12.94
C PRO A 385 20.49 -32.61 -12.61
N ASN A 386 20.99 -33.67 -11.99
CA ASN A 386 20.21 -34.82 -11.51
C ASN A 386 19.13 -34.38 -10.51
N GLU A 387 19.47 -33.47 -9.58
CA GLU A 387 18.52 -32.97 -8.59
C GLU A 387 17.43 -32.11 -9.22
N ALA A 388 17.78 -31.31 -10.23
CA ALA A 388 16.79 -30.54 -11.00
C ALA A 388 15.76 -31.48 -11.66
N ILE A 389 16.22 -32.54 -12.32
CA ILE A 389 15.35 -33.49 -13.02
C ILE A 389 14.52 -34.32 -12.03
N LYS A 390 15.15 -34.87 -10.99
CA LYS A 390 14.43 -35.64 -9.96
C LYS A 390 13.31 -34.85 -9.31
N ASN A 391 13.60 -33.61 -8.91
CA ASN A 391 12.62 -32.80 -8.21
C ASN A 391 11.61 -32.17 -9.15
N ASN A 392 12.07 -31.43 -10.18
CA ASN A 392 11.17 -30.66 -11.02
C ASN A 392 10.37 -31.58 -11.95
N VAL A 393 11.03 -32.50 -12.67
CA VAL A 393 10.37 -33.33 -13.68
C VAL A 393 9.63 -34.49 -13.03
N PHE A 394 10.35 -35.38 -12.31
CA PHE A 394 9.72 -36.57 -11.74
C PHE A 394 8.83 -36.24 -10.56
N GLY A 395 9.18 -35.22 -9.75
CA GLY A 395 8.29 -34.71 -8.71
C GLY A 395 6.98 -34.18 -9.29
N THR A 396 7.03 -33.37 -10.35
CA THR A 396 5.83 -32.91 -11.05
C THR A 396 5.03 -34.08 -11.64
N LEU A 397 5.69 -35.05 -12.25
CA LEU A 397 5.01 -36.24 -12.81
C LEU A 397 4.25 -37.02 -11.73
N ASN A 398 4.82 -37.17 -10.52
CA ASN A 398 4.13 -37.82 -9.39
C ASN A 398 2.85 -37.05 -9.00
N VAL A 399 2.95 -35.73 -8.88
CA VAL A 399 1.81 -34.87 -8.49
C VAL A 399 0.73 -34.88 -9.59
N VAL A 400 1.12 -34.78 -10.87
CA VAL A 400 0.21 -34.83 -12.03
C VAL A 400 -0.53 -36.18 -12.11
N ARG A 401 0.19 -37.31 -11.94
CA ARG A 401 -0.41 -38.64 -11.91
C ARG A 401 -1.42 -38.79 -10.77
N ALA A 402 -1.11 -38.31 -9.60
CA ALA A 402 -2.04 -38.32 -8.48
C ALA A 402 -3.26 -37.43 -8.76
N ALA A 403 -3.05 -36.24 -9.35
CA ALA A 403 -4.13 -35.35 -9.72
C ALA A 403 -5.11 -35.98 -10.73
N ASP A 404 -4.59 -36.64 -11.75
CA ASP A 404 -5.39 -37.37 -12.74
C ASP A 404 -6.13 -38.54 -12.10
N LYS A 405 -5.42 -39.42 -11.38
CA LYS A 405 -5.97 -40.61 -10.71
C LYS A 405 -7.13 -40.28 -9.76
N TYR A 406 -7.04 -39.16 -9.03
CA TYR A 406 -8.03 -38.75 -8.02
C TYR A 406 -8.99 -37.67 -8.52
N HIS A 407 -9.02 -37.43 -9.81
CA HIS A 407 -9.98 -36.55 -10.50
C HIS A 407 -10.00 -35.12 -9.95
N VAL A 408 -8.82 -34.53 -9.77
CA VAL A 408 -8.69 -33.10 -9.49
C VAL A 408 -9.37 -32.31 -10.59
N LYS A 409 -10.16 -31.31 -10.24
CA LYS A 409 -10.90 -30.53 -11.24
C LYS A 409 -9.96 -29.65 -12.04
N ARG A 410 -8.98 -29.00 -11.36
CA ARG A 410 -8.02 -28.11 -12.00
C ARG A 410 -6.64 -28.23 -11.37
N PHE A 411 -5.64 -28.20 -12.23
CA PHE A 411 -4.23 -28.25 -11.87
C PHE A 411 -3.49 -27.11 -12.56
N VAL A 412 -2.86 -26.23 -11.77
CA VAL A 412 -2.12 -25.09 -12.27
C VAL A 412 -0.63 -25.23 -11.92
N GLN A 413 0.18 -25.45 -12.94
CA GLN A 413 1.64 -25.55 -12.85
C GLN A 413 2.28 -24.16 -12.86
N ILE A 414 3.07 -23.82 -11.86
CA ILE A 414 3.93 -22.64 -11.93
C ILE A 414 5.11 -22.91 -12.85
N SER A 415 5.28 -22.09 -13.89
CA SER A 415 6.39 -22.15 -14.83
C SER A 415 7.17 -20.83 -14.86
N THR A 416 8.07 -20.67 -15.82
CA THR A 416 9.01 -19.55 -15.88
C THR A 416 9.32 -19.18 -17.33
N ASP A 417 9.73 -17.93 -17.56
CA ASP A 417 10.32 -17.43 -18.81
C ASP A 417 11.54 -18.26 -19.26
N LYS A 418 12.30 -18.83 -18.32
CA LYS A 418 13.49 -19.65 -18.60
C LYS A 418 13.20 -21.02 -19.23
N ALA A 419 11.91 -21.43 -19.29
CA ALA A 419 11.46 -22.59 -20.03
C ALA A 419 11.42 -22.35 -21.57
N VAL A 420 11.51 -21.08 -21.97
CA VAL A 420 11.56 -20.66 -23.38
C VAL A 420 13.00 -20.73 -23.88
N ASN A 421 13.26 -21.50 -24.95
CA ASN A 421 14.62 -21.71 -25.49
C ASN A 421 15.66 -21.84 -24.37
N PRO A 422 15.55 -22.87 -23.51
CA PRO A 422 16.34 -22.93 -22.29
C PRO A 422 17.84 -23.03 -22.58
N THR A 423 18.65 -22.23 -21.86
CA THR A 423 20.11 -22.27 -21.90
C THR A 423 20.70 -22.93 -20.64
N ASN A 424 19.84 -23.39 -19.75
CA ASN A 424 20.22 -24.01 -18.49
C ASN A 424 19.28 -25.17 -18.13
N ILE A 425 19.79 -26.07 -17.28
CA ILE A 425 19.08 -27.30 -16.91
C ILE A 425 17.79 -27.01 -16.11
N MET A 426 17.78 -25.95 -15.30
CA MET A 426 16.58 -25.55 -14.56
C MET A 426 15.45 -25.16 -15.53
N GLY A 427 15.76 -24.34 -16.54
CA GLY A 427 14.80 -23.95 -17.59
C GLY A 427 14.33 -25.19 -18.39
N ALA A 428 15.27 -26.04 -18.80
CA ALA A 428 14.95 -27.30 -19.50
C ALA A 428 14.05 -28.22 -18.66
N SER A 429 14.31 -28.35 -17.36
CA SER A 429 13.45 -29.13 -16.44
C SER A 429 12.03 -28.58 -16.36
N LYS A 430 11.87 -27.25 -16.36
CA LYS A 430 10.55 -26.60 -16.37
C LYS A 430 9.82 -26.79 -17.72
N ARG A 431 10.57 -26.79 -18.83
CA ARG A 431 10.04 -27.12 -20.14
C ARG A 431 9.49 -28.55 -20.19
N MET A 432 10.23 -29.50 -19.63
CA MET A 432 9.76 -30.88 -19.51
C MET A 432 8.50 -30.97 -18.62
N CYS A 433 8.37 -30.17 -17.57
CA CYS A 433 7.14 -30.09 -16.78
C CYS A 433 5.94 -29.60 -17.63
N GLU A 434 6.13 -28.58 -18.48
CA GLU A 434 5.09 -28.10 -19.39
C GLU A 434 4.66 -29.20 -20.37
N MET A 435 5.60 -29.98 -20.91
CA MET A 435 5.28 -31.12 -21.76
C MET A 435 4.48 -32.20 -21.02
N ILE A 436 4.79 -32.49 -19.73
CA ILE A 436 3.97 -33.38 -18.89
C ILE A 436 2.53 -32.87 -18.79
N ILE A 437 2.36 -31.56 -18.50
CA ILE A 437 1.03 -30.91 -18.38
C ILE A 437 0.25 -31.06 -19.68
N GLN A 438 0.89 -30.81 -20.83
CA GLN A 438 0.24 -30.91 -22.14
C GLN A 438 -0.12 -32.34 -22.51
N ALA A 439 0.76 -33.32 -22.24
CA ALA A 439 0.49 -34.73 -22.49
C ALA A 439 -0.73 -35.21 -21.68
N PHE A 440 -0.74 -34.99 -20.36
CA PHE A 440 -1.87 -35.41 -19.52
C PHE A 440 -3.18 -34.69 -19.89
N SER A 441 -3.12 -33.44 -20.33
CA SER A 441 -4.34 -32.69 -20.71
C SER A 441 -5.11 -33.29 -21.88
N ARG A 442 -4.43 -34.09 -22.73
CA ARG A 442 -5.05 -34.72 -23.91
C ARG A 442 -6.02 -35.86 -23.57
N HIS A 443 -5.83 -36.50 -22.41
CA HIS A 443 -6.57 -37.72 -22.05
C HIS A 443 -7.26 -37.62 -20.68
N SER A 444 -6.94 -36.65 -19.88
CA SER A 444 -7.47 -36.50 -18.52
C SER A 444 -8.75 -35.67 -18.47
N HIS A 445 -9.57 -35.96 -17.45
CA HIS A 445 -10.70 -35.09 -17.08
C HIS A 445 -10.26 -33.88 -16.24
N THR A 446 -9.04 -33.90 -15.71
CA THR A 446 -8.45 -32.78 -14.99
C THR A 446 -8.03 -31.68 -15.97
N VAL A 447 -8.45 -30.45 -15.73
CA VAL A 447 -7.99 -29.30 -16.50
C VAL A 447 -6.57 -28.93 -16.06
N PHE A 448 -5.58 -29.43 -16.80
CA PHE A 448 -4.18 -29.13 -16.60
C PHE A 448 -3.75 -27.87 -17.35
N THR A 449 -3.00 -26.99 -16.70
CA THR A 449 -2.44 -25.80 -17.34
C THR A 449 -1.12 -25.40 -16.70
N ALA A 450 -0.29 -24.65 -17.43
CA ALA A 450 0.92 -24.04 -16.91
C ALA A 450 0.88 -22.51 -17.06
N VAL A 451 1.54 -21.79 -16.15
CA VAL A 451 1.61 -20.33 -16.18
C VAL A 451 3.07 -19.89 -16.10
N ARG A 452 3.55 -19.23 -17.15
CA ARG A 452 4.88 -18.63 -17.25
C ARG A 452 4.88 -17.19 -16.81
N PHE A 453 5.87 -16.82 -16.03
CA PHE A 453 6.21 -15.43 -15.72
C PHE A 453 7.70 -15.29 -15.45
N GLY A 454 8.20 -14.06 -15.51
CA GLY A 454 9.60 -13.75 -15.27
C GLY A 454 9.95 -13.65 -13.79
N ASN A 455 10.86 -12.71 -13.43
CA ASN A 455 11.28 -12.60 -12.04
C ASN A 455 10.21 -11.93 -11.19
N VAL A 456 10.13 -12.34 -9.92
CA VAL A 456 9.29 -11.70 -8.92
C VAL A 456 10.13 -10.98 -7.87
N LEU A 457 9.68 -9.80 -7.47
CA LEU A 457 10.38 -8.93 -6.52
C LEU A 457 10.42 -9.57 -5.13
N GLY A 458 11.56 -9.46 -4.47
CA GLY A 458 11.69 -9.89 -3.07
C GLY A 458 11.64 -11.40 -2.81
N SER A 459 11.63 -12.25 -3.86
CA SER A 459 11.65 -13.70 -3.65
C SER A 459 12.97 -14.17 -3.04
N ASN A 460 12.91 -15.24 -2.23
CA ASN A 460 14.08 -15.81 -1.57
C ASN A 460 15.21 -16.13 -2.55
N GLY A 461 16.43 -15.66 -2.24
CA GLY A 461 17.62 -15.86 -3.07
C GLY A 461 17.62 -15.07 -4.39
N SER A 462 16.70 -14.11 -4.60
CA SER A 462 16.71 -13.23 -5.77
C SER A 462 17.69 -12.06 -5.61
N VAL A 463 17.84 -11.28 -6.67
CA VAL A 463 18.81 -10.18 -6.79
C VAL A 463 18.61 -9.08 -5.74
N ILE A 464 17.36 -8.72 -5.42
CA ILE A 464 17.06 -7.64 -4.47
C ILE A 464 17.48 -7.96 -3.04
N PRO A 465 17.11 -9.11 -2.43
CA PRO A 465 17.64 -9.52 -1.13
C PRO A 465 19.17 -9.61 -1.11
N LEU A 466 19.79 -10.07 -2.20
CA LEU A 466 21.25 -10.13 -2.32
C LEU A 466 21.85 -8.71 -2.24
N PHE A 467 21.37 -7.78 -3.04
CA PHE A 467 21.85 -6.41 -3.05
C PHE A 467 21.64 -5.72 -1.69
N LYS A 468 20.46 -5.86 -1.08
CA LYS A 468 20.19 -5.34 0.28
C LYS A 468 21.21 -5.87 1.29
N LYS A 469 21.53 -7.17 1.23
CA LYS A 469 22.53 -7.78 2.11
C LYS A 469 23.95 -7.25 1.84
N GLN A 470 24.33 -7.11 0.58
CA GLN A 470 25.64 -6.56 0.20
C GLN A 470 25.78 -5.08 0.64
N ILE A 471 24.77 -4.25 0.42
CA ILE A 471 24.74 -2.85 0.87
C ILE A 471 24.86 -2.76 2.40
N ALA A 472 24.12 -3.60 3.15
CA ALA A 472 24.17 -3.63 4.62
C ALA A 472 25.55 -4.00 5.17
N HIS A 473 26.38 -4.70 4.38
CA HIS A 473 27.75 -5.06 4.74
C HIS A 473 28.80 -4.07 4.19
N GLY A 474 28.38 -2.93 3.62
CA GLY A 474 29.29 -1.93 3.04
C GLY A 474 29.76 -2.21 1.61
N GLY A 475 29.12 -3.14 0.92
CA GLY A 475 29.42 -3.52 -0.46
C GLY A 475 30.55 -4.56 -0.61
N PRO A 476 31.07 -4.79 -1.83
CA PRO A 476 30.54 -4.25 -3.10
C PRO A 476 29.21 -4.88 -3.50
N VAL A 477 28.41 -4.18 -4.31
CA VAL A 477 27.26 -4.77 -4.98
C VAL A 477 27.74 -5.45 -6.26
N THR A 478 27.35 -6.73 -6.46
CA THR A 478 27.80 -7.53 -7.60
C THR A 478 26.70 -7.67 -8.65
N VAL A 479 26.97 -7.20 -9.86
CA VAL A 479 26.10 -7.32 -11.05
C VAL A 479 26.80 -8.21 -12.08
N THR A 480 26.08 -9.12 -12.72
CA THR A 480 26.70 -10.06 -13.67
C THR A 480 27.12 -9.38 -14.96
N ASP A 481 26.30 -8.49 -15.52
CA ASP A 481 26.65 -7.69 -16.69
C ASP A 481 25.97 -6.32 -16.64
N LYS A 482 26.62 -5.28 -17.18
CA LYS A 482 26.09 -3.91 -17.20
C LYS A 482 24.80 -3.77 -18.01
N ASN A 483 24.65 -4.59 -19.04
CA ASN A 483 23.54 -4.52 -19.99
C ASN A 483 22.43 -5.54 -19.69
N ILE A 484 22.61 -6.36 -18.66
CA ILE A 484 21.64 -7.40 -18.31
C ILE A 484 20.29 -6.78 -17.94
N ILE A 485 19.24 -7.27 -18.56
CA ILE A 485 17.86 -6.85 -18.28
C ILE A 485 17.04 -8.02 -17.77
N ARG A 486 16.07 -7.71 -16.93
CA ARG A 486 15.07 -8.67 -16.43
C ARG A 486 13.71 -8.01 -16.35
N TYR A 487 12.68 -8.82 -16.49
CA TYR A 487 11.30 -8.41 -16.21
C TYR A 487 10.99 -8.66 -14.75
N PHE A 488 10.24 -7.76 -14.12
CA PHE A 488 9.84 -7.88 -12.73
C PHE A 488 8.35 -7.69 -12.52
N MET A 489 7.81 -8.46 -11.59
CA MET A 489 6.43 -8.38 -11.13
C MET A 489 6.42 -8.52 -9.59
N THR A 490 5.43 -7.97 -8.91
CA THR A 490 5.27 -8.24 -7.49
C THR A 490 4.72 -9.66 -7.26
N ILE A 491 5.05 -10.27 -6.12
CA ILE A 491 4.56 -11.62 -5.81
C ILE A 491 3.03 -11.67 -5.73
N PRO A 492 2.34 -10.73 -5.04
CA PRO A 492 0.87 -10.72 -4.98
C PRO A 492 0.21 -10.58 -6.36
N GLU A 493 0.80 -9.78 -7.25
CA GLU A 493 0.34 -9.59 -8.62
C GLU A 493 0.46 -10.88 -9.43
N ALA A 494 1.66 -11.49 -9.43
CA ALA A 494 1.89 -12.76 -10.12
C ALA A 494 0.91 -13.84 -9.68
N VAL A 495 0.70 -13.98 -8.38
CA VAL A 495 -0.22 -14.97 -7.81
C VAL A 495 -1.66 -14.71 -8.21
N SER A 496 -2.11 -13.45 -8.18
CA SER A 496 -3.47 -13.09 -8.59
C SER A 496 -3.72 -13.44 -10.07
N LEU A 497 -2.75 -13.17 -10.95
CA LEU A 497 -2.83 -13.54 -12.36
C LEU A 497 -2.75 -15.04 -12.59
N VAL A 498 -1.93 -15.78 -11.83
CA VAL A 498 -1.87 -17.25 -11.85
C VAL A 498 -3.24 -17.84 -11.49
N MET A 499 -3.88 -17.33 -10.45
CA MET A 499 -5.22 -17.80 -10.06
C MET A 499 -6.25 -17.51 -11.16
N GLN A 500 -6.18 -16.35 -11.80
CA GLN A 500 -7.08 -15.99 -12.89
C GLN A 500 -6.81 -16.81 -14.16
N ALA A 501 -5.55 -17.06 -14.50
CA ALA A 501 -5.19 -17.96 -15.60
C ALA A 501 -5.76 -19.37 -15.38
N GLY A 502 -5.70 -19.89 -14.15
CA GLY A 502 -6.33 -21.15 -13.79
C GLY A 502 -7.84 -21.17 -14.05
N ILE A 503 -8.54 -20.04 -13.96
CA ILE A 503 -9.97 -19.95 -14.27
C ILE A 503 -10.20 -20.03 -15.78
N PHE A 504 -9.37 -19.35 -16.57
CA PHE A 504 -9.49 -19.33 -18.04
C PHE A 504 -9.12 -20.65 -18.69
N ALA A 505 -8.39 -21.51 -17.98
CA ALA A 505 -7.89 -22.77 -18.51
C ALA A 505 -9.01 -23.70 -18.98
N LYS A 506 -8.83 -24.29 -20.16
CA LYS A 506 -9.68 -25.31 -20.78
C LYS A 506 -8.99 -26.67 -20.85
N GLY A 507 -7.66 -26.70 -20.77
CA GLY A 507 -6.77 -27.86 -20.72
C GLY A 507 -5.63 -27.78 -21.74
N GLY A 508 -4.40 -27.90 -21.27
CA GLY A 508 -3.19 -27.93 -22.09
C GLY A 508 -2.59 -26.56 -22.43
N GLU A 509 -3.25 -25.45 -22.06
CA GLU A 509 -2.71 -24.12 -22.33
C GLU A 509 -1.47 -23.83 -21.48
N ILE A 510 -0.55 -23.09 -22.09
CA ILE A 510 0.54 -22.41 -21.40
C ILE A 510 0.21 -20.92 -21.38
N PHE A 511 -0.21 -20.42 -20.24
CA PHE A 511 -0.43 -19.00 -20.07
C PHE A 511 0.90 -18.25 -19.87
N VAL A 512 0.97 -17.04 -20.41
CA VAL A 512 2.11 -16.15 -20.27
C VAL A 512 1.62 -14.84 -19.66
N LEU A 513 2.21 -14.42 -18.56
CA LEU A 513 1.85 -13.16 -17.90
C LEU A 513 2.59 -11.99 -18.54
N ASP A 514 1.89 -10.86 -18.70
CA ASP A 514 2.49 -9.61 -19.10
C ASP A 514 3.45 -9.11 -18.02
N MET A 515 4.72 -9.08 -18.35
CA MET A 515 5.76 -8.67 -17.41
C MET A 515 6.04 -7.15 -17.43
N GLY A 516 5.36 -6.39 -18.30
CA GLY A 516 5.58 -4.96 -18.47
C GLY A 516 6.95 -4.61 -19.02
N GLU A 517 7.48 -3.45 -18.63
CA GLU A 517 8.76 -2.95 -19.13
C GLU A 517 9.97 -3.68 -18.53
N PRO A 518 10.99 -3.95 -19.35
CA PRO A 518 12.23 -4.55 -18.87
C PRO A 518 13.05 -3.58 -18.01
N VAL A 519 13.73 -4.10 -16.99
CA VAL A 519 14.54 -3.34 -16.04
C VAL A 519 16.01 -3.73 -16.14
N LYS A 520 16.91 -2.76 -16.29
CA LYS A 520 18.34 -2.99 -16.18
C LYS A 520 18.73 -3.28 -14.74
N ILE A 521 19.47 -4.35 -14.53
CA ILE A 521 19.91 -4.75 -13.18
C ILE A 521 20.92 -3.75 -12.61
N ASP A 522 21.72 -3.09 -13.44
CA ASP A 522 22.60 -2.00 -13.02
C ASP A 522 21.81 -0.82 -12.44
N ASP A 523 20.76 -0.37 -13.13
CA ASP A 523 19.88 0.71 -12.64
C ASP A 523 19.20 0.32 -11.33
N LEU A 524 18.77 -0.94 -11.21
CA LEU A 524 18.19 -1.49 -9.98
C LEU A 524 19.18 -1.43 -8.81
N ALA A 525 20.44 -1.82 -9.05
CA ALA A 525 21.50 -1.76 -8.04
C ALA A 525 21.76 -0.33 -7.59
N ARG A 526 21.93 0.61 -8.52
CA ARG A 526 22.14 2.04 -8.24
C ARG A 526 20.99 2.64 -7.42
N ASN A 527 19.77 2.34 -7.80
CA ASN A 527 18.58 2.82 -7.10
C ASN A 527 18.49 2.25 -5.67
N LEU A 528 18.83 0.97 -5.46
CA LEU A 528 18.86 0.38 -4.12
C LEU A 528 19.93 0.99 -3.23
N ILE A 529 21.12 1.28 -3.77
CA ILE A 529 22.20 1.95 -3.04
C ILE A 529 21.73 3.33 -2.60
N LYS A 530 21.13 4.13 -3.51
CA LYS A 530 20.60 5.46 -3.19
C LYS A 530 19.48 5.41 -2.15
N LEU A 531 18.50 4.50 -2.29
CA LEU A 531 17.42 4.30 -1.31
C LEU A 531 17.94 3.91 0.08
N SER A 532 19.13 3.30 0.13
CA SER A 532 19.81 2.96 1.39
C SER A 532 20.60 4.15 1.99
N GLY A 533 20.58 5.32 1.35
CA GLY A 533 21.26 6.53 1.78
C GLY A 533 22.74 6.60 1.40
N PHE A 534 23.19 5.80 0.43
CA PHE A 534 24.56 5.77 -0.04
C PHE A 534 24.68 6.25 -1.49
N THR A 535 25.88 6.71 -1.88
CA THR A 535 26.18 7.12 -3.25
C THR A 535 26.82 5.96 -4.02
N PRO A 536 26.21 5.53 -5.16
CA PRO A 536 26.80 4.49 -6.02
C PRO A 536 28.21 4.86 -6.49
N ASP A 537 29.10 3.89 -6.53
CA ASP A 537 30.50 4.00 -6.95
C ASP A 537 31.38 4.92 -6.07
N VAL A 538 30.81 5.57 -5.04
CA VAL A 538 31.54 6.39 -4.05
C VAL A 538 31.55 5.68 -2.70
N ASP A 539 30.36 5.49 -2.10
CA ASP A 539 30.23 4.80 -0.81
C ASP A 539 30.16 3.28 -1.01
N ILE A 540 29.41 2.84 -2.02
CA ILE A 540 29.19 1.42 -2.35
C ILE A 540 29.59 1.18 -3.81
N PRO A 541 30.70 0.49 -4.08
CA PRO A 541 31.13 0.16 -5.43
C PRO A 541 30.23 -0.93 -6.06
N ILE A 542 30.04 -0.84 -7.39
CA ILE A 542 29.39 -1.87 -8.19
C ILE A 542 30.46 -2.63 -8.98
N ILE A 543 30.49 -3.96 -8.84
CA ILE A 543 31.45 -4.83 -9.52
C ILE A 543 30.71 -5.72 -10.52
N TYR A 544 31.24 -5.79 -11.76
CA TYR A 544 30.71 -6.67 -12.79
C TYR A 544 31.47 -8.00 -12.79
N THR A 545 30.74 -9.10 -12.55
CA THR A 545 31.35 -10.43 -12.32
C THR A 545 31.41 -11.31 -13.58
N GLY A 546 30.80 -10.90 -14.68
CA GLY A 546 30.53 -11.73 -15.84
C GLY A 546 29.26 -12.56 -15.70
N LEU A 547 28.66 -12.96 -16.83
CA LEU A 547 27.50 -13.84 -16.85
C LEU A 547 27.84 -15.20 -16.27
N ARG A 548 26.89 -15.79 -15.55
CA ARG A 548 27.02 -17.13 -14.97
C ARG A 548 26.72 -18.19 -16.02
N PRO A 549 27.23 -19.43 -15.85
CA PRO A 549 26.84 -20.53 -16.72
C PRO A 549 25.31 -20.68 -16.81
N GLY A 550 24.80 -20.78 -18.03
CA GLY A 550 23.36 -20.88 -18.29
C GLY A 550 22.56 -19.57 -18.16
N GLU A 551 23.18 -18.43 -17.82
CA GLU A 551 22.51 -17.14 -17.71
C GLU A 551 22.45 -16.43 -19.07
N LYS A 552 21.24 -15.94 -19.45
CA LYS A 552 21.04 -15.11 -20.66
C LYS A 552 21.21 -13.63 -20.33
N LEU A 553 21.69 -12.84 -21.28
CA LEU A 553 21.70 -11.37 -21.19
C LEU A 553 20.27 -10.81 -21.19
N TYR A 554 19.40 -11.40 -22.02
CA TYR A 554 17.98 -11.07 -22.18
C TYR A 554 17.14 -12.34 -22.03
N GLU A 555 16.06 -12.30 -21.27
CA GLU A 555 15.12 -13.41 -21.14
C GLU A 555 13.96 -13.24 -22.13
N GLU A 556 13.54 -14.35 -22.73
CA GLU A 556 12.43 -14.42 -23.68
C GLU A 556 11.18 -14.89 -22.94
N LEU A 557 10.04 -14.25 -23.21
CA LEU A 557 8.77 -14.66 -22.60
C LEU A 557 8.05 -15.75 -23.42
N LEU A 558 8.36 -15.84 -24.71
CA LEU A 558 7.75 -16.75 -25.70
C LEU A 558 8.76 -17.24 -26.72
N MET A 559 8.48 -18.39 -27.33
CA MET A 559 9.10 -18.82 -28.58
C MET A 559 8.38 -18.17 -29.76
N ASP A 560 9.09 -17.90 -30.85
CA ASP A 560 8.53 -17.32 -32.08
C ASP A 560 7.39 -18.18 -32.65
N GLU A 561 7.43 -19.51 -32.44
CA GLU A 561 6.46 -20.49 -32.92
C GLU A 561 5.20 -20.57 -32.04
N GLU A 562 5.24 -20.09 -30.79
CA GLU A 562 4.13 -20.25 -29.86
C GLU A 562 2.98 -19.26 -30.09
N GLY A 563 3.16 -18.18 -30.84
CA GLY A 563 2.12 -17.18 -31.09
C GLY A 563 1.40 -16.71 -29.80
N LEU A 564 0.78 -15.56 -29.83
CA LEU A 564 0.05 -15.05 -28.67
C LEU A 564 -1.43 -14.84 -28.97
N GLN A 565 -2.29 -15.47 -28.18
CA GLN A 565 -3.71 -15.13 -28.14
C GLN A 565 -4.01 -14.31 -26.87
N LYS A 566 -4.71 -13.19 -27.01
CA LYS A 566 -5.17 -12.40 -25.88
C LYS A 566 -6.33 -13.11 -25.18
N THR A 567 -6.33 -13.07 -23.84
CA THR A 567 -7.49 -13.44 -23.04
C THR A 567 -8.38 -12.22 -22.78
N GLU A 568 -9.49 -12.42 -22.05
CA GLU A 568 -10.33 -11.32 -21.55
C GLU A 568 -9.56 -10.38 -20.61
N ASN A 569 -8.51 -10.86 -19.96
CA ASN A 569 -7.59 -10.04 -19.18
C ASN A 569 -6.37 -9.69 -20.03
N GLY A 570 -6.20 -8.40 -20.33
CA GLY A 570 -5.10 -7.91 -21.16
C GLY A 570 -3.69 -8.22 -20.65
N SER A 571 -3.55 -8.68 -19.39
CA SER A 571 -2.27 -9.06 -18.78
C SER A 571 -2.00 -10.57 -18.79
N ILE A 572 -2.89 -11.38 -19.39
CA ILE A 572 -2.74 -12.83 -19.51
C ILE A 572 -2.87 -13.21 -20.99
N PHE A 573 -1.85 -13.85 -21.52
CA PHE A 573 -1.81 -14.36 -22.88
C PHE A 573 -1.79 -15.88 -22.88
N ILE A 574 -2.21 -16.50 -23.99
CA ILE A 574 -2.16 -17.94 -24.21
C ILE A 574 -1.13 -18.22 -25.29
N GLY A 575 -0.12 -19.04 -24.98
CA GLY A 575 0.77 -19.63 -25.96
C GLY A 575 0.14 -20.89 -26.57
N HIS A 576 0.43 -21.14 -27.84
CA HIS A 576 -0.04 -22.37 -28.51
C HIS A 576 0.63 -23.61 -27.90
N PRO A 577 -0.11 -24.72 -27.77
CA PRO A 577 0.46 -26.00 -27.36
C PRO A 577 1.59 -26.44 -28.28
N LEU A 578 2.60 -27.08 -27.68
CA LEU A 578 3.68 -27.71 -28.46
C LEU A 578 3.14 -28.94 -29.21
N ASP A 579 3.67 -29.12 -30.40
CA ASP A 579 3.52 -30.35 -31.12
C ASP A 579 4.69 -31.30 -30.79
N PHE A 580 4.41 -32.40 -30.12
CA PHE A 580 5.40 -33.43 -29.79
C PHE A 580 4.68 -34.79 -29.68
N ASP A 581 5.44 -35.84 -29.97
CA ASP A 581 4.98 -37.23 -29.84
C ASP A 581 5.00 -37.63 -28.36
N GLU A 582 3.83 -37.92 -27.81
CA GLU A 582 3.64 -38.23 -26.39
C GLU A 582 4.25 -39.58 -26.01
N GLU A 583 4.15 -40.61 -26.87
CA GLU A 583 4.68 -41.93 -26.58
C GLU A 583 6.20 -41.87 -26.53
N VAL A 584 6.82 -41.25 -27.53
CA VAL A 584 8.27 -41.00 -27.55
C VAL A 584 8.75 -40.21 -26.33
N TYR A 585 7.98 -39.20 -25.96
CA TYR A 585 8.32 -38.39 -24.78
C TYR A 585 8.31 -39.20 -23.48
N PHE A 586 7.30 -40.02 -23.24
CA PHE A 586 7.25 -40.86 -22.05
C PHE A 586 8.29 -42.02 -22.07
N GLU A 587 8.62 -42.56 -23.21
CA GLU A 587 9.73 -43.49 -23.36
C GLU A 587 11.06 -42.86 -22.97
N GLN A 588 11.34 -41.68 -23.45
CA GLN A 588 12.55 -40.92 -23.11
C GLN A 588 12.59 -40.58 -21.61
N LEU A 589 11.47 -40.17 -21.01
CA LEU A 589 11.37 -39.95 -19.55
C LEU A 589 11.63 -41.24 -18.76
N HIS A 590 11.11 -42.33 -19.21
CA HIS A 590 11.32 -43.65 -18.54
C HIS A 590 12.81 -44.05 -18.59
N HIS A 591 13.45 -43.91 -19.74
CA HIS A 591 14.89 -44.11 -19.89
C HIS A 591 15.69 -43.22 -18.96
N LEU A 592 15.43 -41.92 -18.97
CA LEU A 592 16.10 -40.92 -18.12
C LEU A 592 15.92 -41.26 -16.62
N ARG A 593 14.72 -41.71 -16.19
CA ARG A 593 14.46 -42.10 -14.80
C ARG A 593 15.30 -43.29 -14.34
N GLY A 594 15.49 -44.28 -15.24
CA GLY A 594 16.25 -45.48 -14.92
C GLY A 594 17.76 -45.27 -14.83
N THR A 595 18.27 -44.22 -15.43
CA THR A 595 19.71 -44.00 -15.62
C THR A 595 20.26 -42.76 -14.94
N ILE A 596 19.39 -41.84 -14.47
CA ILE A 596 19.79 -40.50 -13.98
C ILE A 596 20.76 -40.55 -12.80
N ASP A 597 20.71 -41.59 -11.95
CA ASP A 597 21.56 -41.71 -10.78
C ASP A 597 22.99 -42.18 -11.14
N ASP A 598 23.12 -42.90 -12.24
CA ASP A 598 24.39 -43.46 -12.74
C ASP A 598 25.08 -42.57 -13.77
N MET A 599 24.42 -41.52 -14.23
CA MET A 599 24.93 -40.62 -15.26
C MET A 599 25.86 -39.55 -14.70
N HIS A 600 26.95 -39.29 -15.41
CA HIS A 600 27.74 -38.08 -15.24
C HIS A 600 26.89 -36.83 -15.65
N GLN A 601 27.17 -35.69 -15.06
CA GLN A 601 26.41 -34.44 -15.29
C GLN A 601 26.25 -34.06 -16.77
N ASP A 602 27.32 -34.26 -17.57
CA ASP A 602 27.26 -33.96 -19.00
C ASP A 602 26.36 -34.95 -19.76
N ALA A 603 26.35 -36.23 -19.38
CA ALA A 603 25.44 -37.22 -19.95
C ALA A 603 23.96 -36.90 -19.65
N ILE A 604 23.66 -36.33 -18.47
CA ILE A 604 22.31 -35.87 -18.14
C ILE A 604 21.91 -34.69 -19.05
N ARG A 605 22.80 -33.73 -19.29
CA ARG A 605 22.55 -32.61 -20.20
C ARG A 605 22.30 -33.09 -21.63
N ASP A 606 23.05 -34.09 -22.10
CA ASP A 606 22.87 -34.68 -23.42
C ASP A 606 21.53 -35.41 -23.56
N GLU A 607 21.09 -36.15 -22.53
CA GLU A 607 19.76 -36.78 -22.53
C GLU A 607 18.65 -35.72 -22.49
N VAL A 608 18.78 -34.67 -21.67
CA VAL A 608 17.81 -33.57 -21.62
C VAL A 608 17.73 -32.85 -22.96
N ARG A 609 18.85 -32.67 -23.70
CA ARG A 609 18.88 -32.10 -25.04
C ARG A 609 18.11 -32.94 -26.07
N LYS A 610 18.12 -34.27 -25.94
CA LYS A 610 17.30 -35.15 -26.80
C LYS A 610 15.80 -34.98 -26.54
N ILE A 611 15.42 -34.74 -25.32
CA ILE A 611 14.02 -34.58 -24.90
C ILE A 611 13.53 -33.15 -25.23
N VAL A 612 14.36 -32.14 -24.95
CA VAL A 612 14.03 -30.73 -25.17
C VAL A 612 14.92 -30.20 -26.29
N SER A 613 14.45 -30.29 -27.52
CA SER A 613 15.20 -29.88 -28.73
C SER A 613 15.63 -28.42 -28.72
N THR A 614 14.92 -27.56 -27.99
CA THR A 614 15.20 -26.14 -27.81
C THR A 614 16.20 -25.84 -26.67
N TYR A 615 16.77 -26.85 -26.04
CA TYR A 615 17.77 -26.68 -24.99
C TYR A 615 19.18 -26.49 -25.59
N HIS A 616 19.73 -25.28 -25.43
CA HIS A 616 21.00 -24.85 -25.99
C HIS A 616 21.95 -24.29 -24.91
N PRO A 617 22.60 -25.16 -24.12
CA PRO A 617 23.49 -24.72 -23.03
C PRO A 617 24.69 -23.87 -23.51
N GLU A 618 25.11 -24.03 -24.75
CA GLU A 618 26.20 -23.26 -25.37
C GLU A 618 25.88 -21.78 -25.57
N LEU A 619 24.59 -21.39 -25.52
CA LEU A 619 24.16 -20.00 -25.62
C LEU A 619 24.11 -19.29 -24.25
N GLY A 620 24.22 -20.07 -23.15
CA GLY A 620 24.29 -19.50 -21.82
C GLY A 620 25.66 -18.92 -21.51
N GLY A 621 25.72 -17.68 -21.03
CA GLY A 621 26.96 -17.00 -20.67
C GLY A 621 27.61 -16.20 -21.83
N LYS A 622 26.93 -16.06 -22.97
CA LYS A 622 27.31 -15.19 -24.07
C LYS A 622 26.58 -13.88 -24.08
#